data_3619216954195dacb04e44b459450013
#
_entry.id   3619216954195dacb04e44b459450013
#
_cell.length_a   1.000
_cell.length_b   1.000
_cell.length_c   1.000
_cell.angle_alpha   90.00
_cell.angle_beta   90.00
_cell.angle_gamma   90.00
#
_symmetry.space_group_name_H-M   'P 1'
#
loop_
_entity.id
_entity.type
_entity.pdbx_description
1 polymer ?
#
loop_
_entity_poly.entity_id
_entity_poly.type
_entity_poly.pdbx_seq_one_letter_code
_entity_poly.pdbx_strand_id
1 'polypeptide(L)'
;MITAYLAAATAAQALLPAGKGDPTWFDNPALTQKFGPAILETLMMTGLSTIFAVIIGTLLGLVLVQTGKGGLTPNKGVYQAVSFVVNIVRSLPFIIGIIMLIPLTKLLVGKSTGSLATVVPLVILSAPFFARLVETNLLAVDPGKIEAAQMMGASNRQIRWGVLIREAMPALIQSITTLAITLIGYSAMAGAVGGGGLGQMAINYGYNRWQDDVMISTVVAIIVIVQIIQLIGDILSRLVDHRAR
;
A
#
# COMPACT_ATOMS: atom_id res chain seq x y z
N MET A 1 -35.18 23.70 17.42
CA MET A 1 -35.66 22.58 18.24
C MET A 1 -35.05 21.23 17.77
N ILE A 2 -35.07 20.90 16.47
CA ILE A 2 -34.56 19.62 15.95
C ILE A 2 -33.05 19.46 16.19
N THR A 3 -32.26 20.51 16.04
CA THR A 3 -30.81 20.49 16.28
C THR A 3 -30.43 20.25 17.74
N ALA A 4 -31.22 20.77 18.68
CA ALA A 4 -31.03 20.55 20.11
C ALA A 4 -31.41 19.11 20.52
N TYR A 5 -32.38 18.51 19.86
CA TYR A 5 -32.80 17.13 20.09
C TYR A 5 -31.76 16.13 19.55
N LEU A 6 -31.20 16.41 18.39
CA LEU A 6 -30.11 15.61 17.81
C LEU A 6 -28.83 15.70 18.64
N ALA A 7 -28.47 16.89 19.12
CA ALA A 7 -27.32 17.08 20.01
C ALA A 7 -27.52 16.39 21.39
N ALA A 8 -28.76 16.42 21.94
CA ALA A 8 -29.08 15.73 23.18
C ALA A 8 -29.08 14.18 22.98
N ALA A 9 -29.56 13.68 21.84
CA ALA A 9 -29.57 12.25 21.52
C ALA A 9 -28.14 11.72 21.31
N THR A 10 -27.26 12.47 20.63
CA THR A 10 -25.83 12.12 20.49
C THR A 10 -25.08 12.20 21.81
N ALA A 11 -25.38 13.21 22.66
CA ALA A 11 -24.77 13.31 23.99
C ALA A 11 -25.27 12.20 24.94
N ALA A 12 -26.53 11.79 24.84
CA ALA A 12 -27.07 10.68 25.62
C ALA A 12 -26.49 9.30 25.18
N GLN A 13 -26.24 9.11 23.89
CA GLN A 13 -25.54 7.92 23.38
C GLN A 13 -24.06 7.88 23.78
N ALA A 14 -23.39 9.02 23.90
CA ALA A 14 -21.99 9.11 24.34
C ALA A 14 -21.81 8.87 25.86
N LEU A 15 -22.91 8.93 26.65
CA LEU A 15 -22.90 8.71 28.10
C LEU A 15 -23.38 7.32 28.54
N LEU A 16 -23.84 6.49 27.60
CA LEU A 16 -24.14 5.10 27.91
C LEU A 16 -22.83 4.31 27.90
N PRO A 17 -22.35 3.81 29.06
CA PRO A 17 -21.32 2.78 29.04
C PRO A 17 -21.84 1.63 28.17
N ALA A 18 -20.97 0.97 27.42
CA ALA A 18 -21.29 -0.26 26.70
C ALA A 18 -22.26 -1.08 27.55
N GLY A 19 -23.50 -1.26 27.06
CA GLY A 19 -24.59 -1.72 27.91
C GLY A 19 -24.21 -3.02 28.63
N LYS A 20 -24.50 -3.10 29.92
CA LYS A 20 -24.39 -4.36 30.66
C LYS A 20 -25.26 -5.38 29.93
N GLY A 21 -24.68 -6.16 29.02
CA GLY A 21 -25.39 -7.14 28.21
C GLY A 21 -24.91 -7.24 26.75
N ASP A 22 -24.13 -6.30 26.23
CA ASP A 22 -23.52 -6.49 24.90
C ASP A 22 -22.46 -7.58 24.98
N PRO A 23 -22.52 -8.60 24.07
CA PRO A 23 -21.52 -9.65 24.02
C PRO A 23 -20.14 -9.03 23.76
N THR A 24 -19.17 -9.34 24.62
CA THR A 24 -17.81 -8.83 24.52
C THR A 24 -16.83 -9.97 24.30
N TRP A 25 -15.71 -9.66 23.63
CA TRP A 25 -14.63 -10.60 23.36
C TRP A 25 -15.13 -11.86 22.62
N PHE A 26 -14.94 -13.05 23.20
CA PHE A 26 -15.25 -14.33 22.55
C PHE A 26 -16.74 -14.55 22.25
N ASP A 27 -17.61 -13.83 22.93
CA ASP A 27 -19.06 -13.90 22.72
C ASP A 27 -19.57 -12.86 21.70
N ASN A 28 -18.68 -11.97 21.23
CA ASN A 28 -19.03 -10.94 20.25
C ASN A 28 -19.16 -11.55 18.85
N PRO A 29 -20.37 -11.51 18.21
CA PRO A 29 -20.58 -12.06 16.87
C PRO A 29 -19.71 -11.39 15.80
N ALA A 30 -19.32 -10.13 15.99
CA ALA A 30 -18.44 -9.45 15.08
C ALA A 30 -17.04 -10.09 15.09
N LEU A 31 -16.51 -10.46 16.26
CA LEU A 31 -15.22 -11.13 16.38
C LEU A 31 -15.29 -12.60 15.93
N THR A 32 -16.32 -13.34 16.35
CA THR A 32 -16.40 -14.78 16.08
C THR A 32 -16.72 -15.10 14.62
N GLN A 33 -17.49 -14.25 13.93
CA GLN A 33 -17.96 -14.54 12.56
C GLN A 33 -17.29 -13.70 11.48
N LYS A 34 -16.87 -12.44 11.77
CA LYS A 34 -16.41 -11.50 10.76
C LYS A 34 -14.91 -11.23 10.80
N PHE A 35 -14.24 -11.50 11.91
CA PHE A 35 -12.82 -11.18 12.09
C PHE A 35 -11.93 -11.96 11.12
N GLY A 36 -12.11 -13.28 11.00
CA GLY A 36 -11.37 -14.12 10.07
C GLY A 36 -11.53 -13.68 8.60
N PRO A 37 -12.77 -13.53 8.09
CA PRO A 37 -13.01 -12.96 6.77
C PRO A 37 -12.39 -11.58 6.56
N ALA A 38 -12.44 -10.67 7.55
CA ALA A 38 -11.84 -9.34 7.45
C ALA A 38 -10.31 -9.38 7.33
N ILE A 39 -9.63 -10.31 8.03
CA ILE A 39 -8.19 -10.55 7.85
C ILE A 39 -7.90 -10.97 6.41
N LEU A 40 -8.64 -11.96 5.90
CA LEU A 40 -8.44 -12.47 4.52
C LEU A 40 -8.69 -11.38 3.48
N GLU A 41 -9.72 -10.56 3.64
CA GLU A 41 -9.99 -9.42 2.77
C GLU A 41 -8.84 -8.42 2.78
N THR A 42 -8.29 -8.09 3.96
CA THR A 42 -7.14 -7.19 4.09
C THR A 42 -5.92 -7.76 3.38
N LEU A 43 -5.58 -9.03 3.62
CA LEU A 43 -4.44 -9.70 3.00
C LEU A 43 -4.61 -9.81 1.48
N MET A 44 -5.82 -10.13 1.00
CA MET A 44 -6.12 -10.23 -0.43
C MET A 44 -5.95 -8.87 -1.12
N MET A 45 -6.61 -7.80 -0.62
CA MET A 45 -6.53 -6.50 -1.28
C MET A 45 -5.14 -5.89 -1.20
N THR A 46 -4.42 -6.03 -0.08
CA THR A 46 -3.05 -5.52 0.05
C THR A 46 -2.06 -6.36 -0.76
N GLY A 47 -2.19 -7.67 -0.76
CA GLY A 47 -1.35 -8.57 -1.54
C GLY A 47 -1.47 -8.33 -3.05
N LEU A 48 -2.70 -8.31 -3.58
CA LEU A 48 -2.95 -8.01 -4.99
C LEU A 48 -2.46 -6.60 -5.35
N SER A 49 -2.75 -5.61 -4.52
CA SER A 49 -2.30 -4.24 -4.76
C SER A 49 -0.79 -4.11 -4.74
N THR A 50 -0.09 -4.82 -3.85
CA THR A 50 1.38 -4.86 -3.82
C THR A 50 1.93 -5.43 -5.12
N ILE A 51 1.42 -6.57 -5.58
CA ILE A 51 1.88 -7.21 -6.81
C ILE A 51 1.74 -6.26 -8.02
N PHE A 52 0.56 -5.70 -8.24
CA PHE A 52 0.34 -4.80 -9.36
C PHE A 52 1.10 -3.48 -9.24
N ALA A 53 1.18 -2.91 -8.04
CA ALA A 53 1.94 -1.68 -7.80
C ALA A 53 3.45 -1.89 -7.99
N VAL A 54 3.99 -3.05 -7.60
CA VAL A 54 5.39 -3.42 -7.86
C VAL A 54 5.65 -3.56 -9.35
N ILE A 55 4.80 -4.24 -10.10
CA ILE A 55 4.97 -4.40 -11.55
C ILE A 55 4.93 -3.03 -12.24
N ILE A 56 3.88 -2.26 -12.03
CA ILE A 56 3.69 -0.95 -12.69
C ILE A 56 4.76 0.03 -12.22
N GLY A 57 5.01 0.11 -10.92
CA GLY A 57 5.98 1.04 -10.35
C GLY A 57 7.42 0.72 -10.74
N THR A 58 7.79 -0.58 -10.87
CA THR A 58 9.11 -0.97 -11.40
C THR A 58 9.28 -0.50 -12.85
N LEU A 59 8.27 -0.70 -13.70
CA LEU A 59 8.32 -0.24 -15.09
C LEU A 59 8.47 1.29 -15.17
N LEU A 60 7.68 2.03 -14.40
CA LEU A 60 7.77 3.49 -14.32
C LEU A 60 9.13 3.95 -13.78
N GLY A 61 9.64 3.31 -12.71
CA GLY A 61 10.94 3.62 -12.12
C GLY A 61 12.10 3.36 -13.08
N LEU A 62 12.04 2.26 -13.83
CA LEU A 62 13.02 1.97 -14.90
C LEU A 62 12.98 3.03 -16.01
N VAL A 63 11.81 3.49 -16.43
CA VAL A 63 11.68 4.57 -17.40
C VAL A 63 12.33 5.85 -16.86
N LEU A 64 12.07 6.20 -15.59
CA LEU A 64 12.68 7.38 -14.95
C LEU A 64 14.21 7.29 -14.93
N VAL A 65 14.78 6.18 -14.47
CA VAL A 65 16.24 5.99 -14.42
C VAL A 65 16.89 6.05 -15.81
N GLN A 66 16.27 5.42 -16.81
CA GLN A 66 16.83 5.35 -18.16
C GLN A 66 16.80 6.69 -18.87
N THR A 67 15.72 7.46 -18.71
CA THR A 67 15.51 8.74 -19.40
C THR A 67 16.05 9.93 -18.62
N GLY A 68 16.43 9.71 -17.36
CA GLY A 68 17.03 10.71 -16.49
C GLY A 68 18.42 11.16 -16.95
N LYS A 69 18.92 12.20 -16.30
CA LYS A 69 20.27 12.72 -16.57
C LYS A 69 21.32 11.67 -16.15
N GLY A 70 22.16 11.25 -17.11
CA GLY A 70 23.14 10.16 -16.88
C GLY A 70 22.57 8.75 -17.05
N GLY A 71 21.31 8.59 -17.46
CA GLY A 71 20.70 7.30 -17.76
C GLY A 71 21.20 6.69 -19.08
N LEU A 72 20.84 5.41 -19.33
CA LEU A 72 21.28 4.67 -20.51
C LEU A 72 20.73 5.20 -21.84
N THR A 73 19.59 5.88 -21.81
CA THR A 73 18.90 6.49 -22.96
C THR A 73 18.31 7.85 -22.56
N PRO A 74 19.14 8.86 -22.31
CA PRO A 74 18.68 10.14 -21.78
C PRO A 74 17.64 10.80 -22.69
N ASN A 75 16.47 11.13 -22.12
CA ASN A 75 15.41 11.86 -22.82
C ASN A 75 14.67 12.78 -21.82
N LYS A 76 15.06 14.07 -21.85
CA LYS A 76 14.53 15.06 -20.90
C LYS A 76 12.99 15.19 -20.98
N GLY A 77 12.41 15.11 -22.17
CA GLY A 77 10.95 15.25 -22.36
C GLY A 77 10.18 14.09 -21.71
N VAL A 78 10.61 12.85 -21.96
CA VAL A 78 10.00 11.66 -21.37
C VAL A 78 10.17 11.66 -19.84
N TYR A 79 11.38 11.96 -19.37
CA TYR A 79 11.64 12.06 -17.92
C TYR A 79 10.72 13.07 -17.24
N GLN A 80 10.62 14.28 -17.80
CA GLN A 80 9.78 15.32 -17.21
C GLN A 80 8.30 14.95 -17.23
N ALA A 81 7.78 14.39 -18.33
CA ALA A 81 6.39 13.98 -18.44
C ALA A 81 6.04 12.89 -17.40
N VAL A 82 6.83 11.81 -17.34
CA VAL A 82 6.60 10.71 -16.39
C VAL A 82 6.78 11.20 -14.95
N SER A 83 7.84 11.95 -14.68
CA SER A 83 8.10 12.54 -13.35
C SER A 83 6.97 13.45 -12.90
N PHE A 84 6.40 14.26 -13.80
CA PHE A 84 5.27 15.14 -13.51
C PHE A 84 4.03 14.35 -13.08
N VAL A 85 3.65 13.32 -13.85
CA VAL A 85 2.51 12.45 -13.52
C VAL A 85 2.73 11.75 -12.18
N VAL A 86 3.90 11.15 -11.98
CA VAL A 86 4.28 10.49 -10.72
C VAL A 86 4.18 11.45 -9.54
N ASN A 87 4.66 12.68 -9.67
CA ASN A 87 4.61 13.68 -8.59
C ASN A 87 3.20 14.15 -8.30
N ILE A 88 2.35 14.37 -9.32
CA ILE A 88 0.94 14.74 -9.12
C ILE A 88 0.21 13.66 -8.32
N VAL A 89 0.30 12.39 -8.75
CA VAL A 89 -0.42 11.31 -8.07
C VAL A 89 0.06 11.17 -6.61
N ARG A 90 1.37 11.30 -6.36
CA ARG A 90 1.94 11.24 -5.00
C ARG A 90 1.56 12.43 -4.11
N SER A 91 1.18 13.56 -4.68
CA SER A 91 0.74 14.71 -3.90
C SER A 91 -0.73 14.63 -3.46
N LEU A 92 -1.49 13.66 -3.98
CA LEU A 92 -2.89 13.48 -3.60
C LEU A 92 -2.99 12.83 -2.21
N PRO A 93 -3.75 13.41 -1.27
CA PRO A 93 -4.10 12.73 -0.04
C PRO A 93 -4.84 11.42 -0.35
N PHE A 94 -4.38 10.30 0.23
CA PHE A 94 -4.84 8.96 -0.15
C PHE A 94 -6.37 8.81 -0.05
N ILE A 95 -6.98 9.30 1.04
CA ILE A 95 -8.44 9.19 1.24
C ILE A 95 -9.23 9.96 0.16
N ILE A 96 -8.71 11.11 -0.29
CA ILE A 96 -9.33 11.90 -1.35
C ILE A 96 -9.14 11.19 -2.70
N GLY A 97 -7.96 10.61 -2.91
CA GLY A 97 -7.65 9.84 -4.12
C GLY A 97 -8.56 8.63 -4.29
N ILE A 98 -8.86 7.86 -3.23
CA ILE A 98 -9.82 6.75 -3.29
C ILE A 98 -11.19 7.25 -3.74
N ILE A 99 -11.72 8.31 -3.10
CA ILE A 99 -13.05 8.85 -3.42
C ILE A 99 -13.09 9.33 -4.87
N MET A 100 -12.05 10.03 -5.33
CA MET A 100 -11.94 10.51 -6.71
C MET A 100 -11.93 9.36 -7.72
N LEU A 101 -11.36 8.21 -7.37
CA LEU A 101 -11.26 7.04 -8.25
C LEU A 101 -12.48 6.12 -8.22
N ILE A 102 -13.53 6.40 -7.42
CA ILE A 102 -14.77 5.61 -7.37
C ILE A 102 -15.39 5.40 -8.76
N PRO A 103 -15.56 6.43 -9.63
CA PRO A 103 -16.13 6.23 -10.96
C PRO A 103 -15.31 5.29 -11.83
N LEU A 104 -13.97 5.42 -11.79
CA LEU A 104 -13.06 4.56 -12.54
C LEU A 104 -13.10 3.12 -11.98
N THR A 105 -13.12 2.96 -10.67
CA THR A 105 -13.23 1.66 -10.01
C THR A 105 -14.51 0.94 -10.44
N LYS A 106 -15.64 1.66 -10.44
CA LYS A 106 -16.93 1.11 -10.89
C LYS A 106 -16.90 0.69 -12.37
N LEU A 107 -16.21 1.46 -13.22
CA LEU A 107 -16.05 1.13 -14.63
C LEU A 107 -15.22 -0.15 -14.83
N LEU A 108 -14.15 -0.35 -14.06
CA LEU A 108 -13.22 -1.47 -14.22
C LEU A 108 -13.71 -2.76 -13.56
N VAL A 109 -14.33 -2.66 -12.39
CA VAL A 109 -14.70 -3.81 -11.53
C VAL A 109 -16.21 -4.04 -11.48
N GLY A 110 -17.01 -3.09 -11.95
CA GLY A 110 -18.49 -3.15 -11.87
C GLY A 110 -19.07 -2.78 -10.50
N LYS A 111 -18.21 -2.60 -9.48
CA LYS A 111 -18.59 -2.25 -8.11
C LYS A 111 -17.75 -1.07 -7.62
N SER A 112 -18.32 -0.25 -6.74
CA SER A 112 -17.64 0.91 -6.14
C SER A 112 -17.08 0.64 -4.74
N THR A 113 -17.51 -0.45 -4.10
CA THR A 113 -17.16 -0.82 -2.72
C THR A 113 -16.74 -2.28 -2.62
N GLY A 114 -16.12 -2.64 -1.52
CA GLY A 114 -15.63 -3.99 -1.24
C GLY A 114 -14.14 -4.17 -1.54
N SER A 115 -13.57 -5.25 -1.04
CA SER A 115 -12.13 -5.51 -1.04
C SER A 115 -11.51 -5.59 -2.45
N LEU A 116 -12.17 -6.22 -3.41
CA LEU A 116 -11.70 -6.25 -4.81
C LEU A 116 -11.77 -4.89 -5.50
N ALA A 117 -12.82 -4.11 -5.26
CA ALA A 117 -12.94 -2.77 -5.82
C ALA A 117 -11.81 -1.86 -5.31
N THR A 118 -11.44 -2.01 -4.03
CA THR A 118 -10.40 -1.23 -3.38
C THR A 118 -9.00 -1.48 -3.96
N VAL A 119 -8.75 -2.62 -4.58
CA VAL A 119 -7.46 -2.90 -5.26
C VAL A 119 -7.13 -1.83 -6.31
N VAL A 120 -8.12 -1.37 -7.09
CA VAL A 120 -7.89 -0.39 -8.16
C VAL A 120 -7.28 0.92 -7.65
N PRO A 121 -7.92 1.65 -6.72
CA PRO A 121 -7.34 2.89 -6.21
C PRO A 121 -6.05 2.64 -5.41
N LEU A 122 -5.92 1.53 -4.70
CA LEU A 122 -4.68 1.17 -4.01
C LEU A 122 -3.51 1.06 -4.99
N VAL A 123 -3.69 0.39 -6.13
CA VAL A 123 -2.64 0.26 -7.16
C VAL A 123 -2.32 1.60 -7.80
N ILE A 124 -3.32 2.35 -8.24
CA ILE A 124 -3.13 3.61 -8.97
C ILE A 124 -2.39 4.65 -8.10
N LEU A 125 -2.74 4.74 -6.82
CA LEU A 125 -2.13 5.73 -5.92
C LEU A 125 -0.76 5.30 -5.40
N SER A 126 -0.49 4.00 -5.29
CA SER A 126 0.77 3.49 -4.74
C SER A 126 1.84 3.16 -5.78
N ALA A 127 1.47 2.83 -7.03
CA ALA A 127 2.46 2.54 -8.07
C ALA A 127 3.44 3.71 -8.34
N PRO A 128 3.01 4.99 -8.39
CA PRO A 128 3.93 6.12 -8.50
C PRO A 128 4.83 6.31 -7.28
N PHE A 129 4.35 5.99 -6.09
CA PHE A 129 5.18 5.98 -4.88
C PHE A 129 6.30 4.94 -5.01
N PHE A 130 5.94 3.72 -5.41
CA PHE A 130 6.92 2.66 -5.61
C PHE A 130 7.89 2.97 -6.76
N ALA A 131 7.45 3.62 -7.83
CA ALA A 131 8.31 4.05 -8.93
C ALA A 131 9.47 4.95 -8.46
N ARG A 132 9.22 5.84 -7.51
CA ARG A 132 10.27 6.68 -6.91
C ARG A 132 11.23 5.89 -6.03
N LEU A 133 10.75 4.91 -5.29
CA LEU A 133 11.62 4.01 -4.52
C LEU A 133 12.53 3.22 -5.46
N VAL A 134 11.99 2.70 -6.55
CA VAL A 134 12.78 2.01 -7.59
C VAL A 134 13.82 2.95 -8.18
N GLU A 135 13.43 4.14 -8.61
CA GLU A 135 14.36 5.15 -9.15
C GLU A 135 15.50 5.43 -8.18
N THR A 136 15.19 5.70 -6.91
CA THR A 136 16.20 5.98 -5.88
C THR A 136 17.16 4.80 -5.68
N ASN A 137 16.63 3.58 -5.60
CA ASN A 137 17.46 2.38 -5.39
C ASN A 137 18.35 2.07 -6.58
N LEU A 138 17.86 2.26 -7.80
CA LEU A 138 18.67 2.02 -9.01
C LEU A 138 19.74 3.10 -9.22
N LEU A 139 19.46 4.34 -8.85
CA LEU A 139 20.46 5.43 -8.91
C LEU A 139 21.55 5.29 -7.82
N ALA A 140 21.28 4.53 -6.77
CA ALA A 140 22.27 4.23 -5.72
C ALA A 140 23.25 3.10 -6.09
N VAL A 141 23.07 2.45 -7.24
CA VAL A 141 24.04 1.46 -7.75
C VAL A 141 25.31 2.17 -8.20
N ASP A 142 26.47 1.59 -7.84
CA ASP A 142 27.79 2.13 -8.17
C ASP A 142 27.93 2.34 -9.69
N PRO A 143 28.18 3.57 -10.14
CA PRO A 143 28.38 3.87 -11.57
C PRO A 143 29.52 3.06 -12.21
N GLY A 144 30.59 2.73 -11.45
CA GLY A 144 31.72 1.95 -11.94
C GLY A 144 31.30 0.56 -12.42
N LYS A 145 30.28 -0.06 -11.81
CA LYS A 145 29.73 -1.35 -12.27
C LYS A 145 29.02 -1.23 -13.62
N ILE A 146 28.37 -0.09 -13.85
CA ILE A 146 27.68 0.20 -15.11
C ILE A 146 28.71 0.45 -16.21
N GLU A 147 29.73 1.28 -15.91
CA GLU A 147 30.82 1.58 -16.84
C GLU A 147 31.60 0.32 -17.21
N ALA A 148 31.95 -0.52 -16.25
CA ALA A 148 32.60 -1.80 -16.51
C ALA A 148 31.80 -2.69 -17.45
N ALA A 149 30.47 -2.80 -17.24
CA ALA A 149 29.60 -3.56 -18.13
C ALA A 149 29.52 -2.96 -19.55
N GLN A 150 29.52 -1.64 -19.66
CA GLN A 150 29.56 -0.95 -20.96
C GLN A 150 30.88 -1.21 -21.70
N MET A 151 32.00 -1.16 -21.01
CA MET A 151 33.33 -1.45 -21.58
C MET A 151 33.45 -2.88 -22.06
N MET A 152 32.74 -3.82 -21.45
CA MET A 152 32.64 -5.21 -21.91
C MET A 152 31.65 -5.42 -23.07
N GLY A 153 31.03 -4.35 -23.59
CA GLY A 153 30.09 -4.43 -24.71
C GLY A 153 28.68 -4.88 -24.33
N ALA A 154 28.29 -4.81 -23.05
CA ALA A 154 26.96 -5.19 -22.63
C ALA A 154 25.91 -4.23 -23.22
N SER A 155 24.83 -4.78 -23.77
CA SER A 155 23.68 -4.02 -24.24
C SER A 155 22.93 -3.33 -23.10
N ASN A 156 22.21 -2.25 -23.39
CA ASN A 156 21.38 -1.55 -22.40
C ASN A 156 20.37 -2.48 -21.68
N ARG A 157 19.89 -3.54 -22.35
CA ARG A 157 19.03 -4.54 -21.74
C ARG A 157 19.77 -5.41 -20.72
N GLN A 158 20.99 -5.81 -21.05
CA GLN A 158 21.83 -6.60 -20.14
C GLN A 158 22.24 -5.78 -18.92
N ILE A 159 22.58 -4.50 -19.11
CA ILE A 159 22.89 -3.59 -17.99
C ILE A 159 21.68 -3.40 -17.08
N ARG A 160 20.47 -3.18 -17.62
CA ARG A 160 19.25 -3.02 -16.83
C ARG A 160 18.93 -4.21 -15.94
N TRP A 161 18.84 -5.38 -16.55
CA TRP A 161 18.41 -6.60 -15.86
C TRP A 161 19.53 -7.31 -15.14
N GLY A 162 20.73 -7.32 -15.73
CA GLY A 162 21.89 -8.07 -15.21
C GLY A 162 22.70 -7.29 -14.18
N VAL A 163 22.74 -5.95 -14.26
CA VAL A 163 23.53 -5.12 -13.35
C VAL A 163 22.63 -4.32 -12.43
N LEU A 164 21.84 -3.36 -12.95
CA LEU A 164 21.09 -2.43 -12.14
C LEU A 164 20.10 -3.14 -11.20
N ILE A 165 19.20 -3.97 -11.73
CA ILE A 165 18.19 -4.64 -10.90
C ILE A 165 18.86 -5.63 -9.94
N ARG A 166 19.84 -6.39 -10.41
CA ARG A 166 20.51 -7.39 -9.57
C ARG A 166 21.28 -6.77 -8.41
N GLU A 167 21.99 -5.68 -8.65
CA GLU A 167 22.72 -4.94 -7.60
C GLU A 167 21.80 -4.22 -6.63
N ALA A 168 20.67 -3.71 -7.11
CA ALA A 168 19.68 -3.03 -6.28
C ALA A 168 18.71 -4.00 -5.57
N MET A 169 18.75 -5.32 -5.86
CA MET A 169 17.75 -6.28 -5.38
C MET A 169 17.51 -6.24 -3.87
N PRO A 170 18.53 -6.20 -3.00
CA PRO A 170 18.29 -6.11 -1.54
C PRO A 170 17.50 -4.86 -1.16
N ALA A 171 17.84 -3.70 -1.74
CA ALA A 171 17.14 -2.44 -1.49
C ALA A 171 15.72 -2.42 -2.10
N LEU A 172 15.53 -3.06 -3.27
CA LEU A 172 14.21 -3.23 -3.88
C LEU A 172 13.29 -4.10 -3.03
N ILE A 173 13.79 -5.18 -2.43
CA ILE A 173 13.01 -6.03 -1.50
C ILE A 173 12.57 -5.20 -0.29
N GLN A 174 13.45 -4.39 0.31
CA GLN A 174 13.08 -3.49 1.42
C GLN A 174 12.02 -2.47 0.98
N SER A 175 12.12 -1.96 -0.23
CA SER A 175 11.12 -1.04 -0.79
C SER A 175 9.77 -1.72 -1.05
N ILE A 176 9.75 -2.99 -1.47
CA ILE A 176 8.52 -3.79 -1.61
C ILE A 176 7.88 -4.01 -0.23
N THR A 177 8.69 -4.32 0.78
CA THR A 177 8.23 -4.47 2.16
C THR A 177 7.60 -3.18 2.68
N THR A 178 8.27 -2.05 2.48
CA THR A 178 7.75 -0.72 2.83
C THR A 178 6.44 -0.42 2.12
N LEU A 179 6.33 -0.73 0.83
CA LEU A 179 5.10 -0.58 0.06
C LEU A 179 3.98 -1.44 0.63
N ALA A 180 4.22 -2.72 0.92
CA ALA A 180 3.21 -3.64 1.46
C ALA A 180 2.68 -3.16 2.81
N ILE A 181 3.55 -2.70 3.70
CA ILE A 181 3.15 -2.12 4.99
C ILE A 181 2.34 -0.84 4.80
N THR A 182 2.77 0.04 3.90
CA THR A 182 2.04 1.27 3.56
C THR A 182 0.63 0.95 3.04
N LEU A 183 0.50 -0.08 2.18
CA LEU A 183 -0.77 -0.52 1.64
C LEU A 183 -1.71 -1.09 2.71
N ILE A 184 -1.21 -1.71 3.79
CA ILE A 184 -2.04 -2.08 4.93
C ILE A 184 -2.64 -0.84 5.60
N GLY A 185 -1.84 0.20 5.84
CA GLY A 185 -2.34 1.47 6.37
C GLY A 185 -3.39 2.11 5.44
N TYR A 186 -3.16 2.07 4.13
CA TYR A 186 -4.10 2.58 3.13
C TYR A 186 -5.38 1.74 3.05
N SER A 187 -5.28 0.41 3.20
CA SER A 187 -6.46 -0.46 3.26
C SER A 187 -7.34 -0.17 4.48
N ALA A 188 -6.72 0.17 5.62
CA ALA A 188 -7.45 0.59 6.80
C ALA A 188 -8.22 1.91 6.57
N MET A 189 -7.60 2.88 5.88
CA MET A 189 -8.27 4.12 5.47
C MET A 189 -9.39 3.86 4.44
N ALA A 190 -9.18 2.93 3.50
CA ALA A 190 -10.19 2.52 2.53
C ALA A 190 -11.42 1.90 3.22
N GLY A 191 -11.23 1.27 4.38
CA GLY A 191 -12.31 0.75 5.20
C GLY A 191 -13.36 1.81 5.58
N ALA A 192 -12.96 3.08 5.75
CA ALA A 192 -13.86 4.20 6.05
C ALA A 192 -14.85 4.49 4.91
N VAL A 193 -14.48 4.17 3.68
CA VAL A 193 -15.29 4.39 2.47
C VAL A 193 -15.86 3.09 1.89
N GLY A 194 -15.94 2.03 2.72
CA GLY A 194 -16.54 0.76 2.33
C GLY A 194 -15.59 -0.19 1.59
N GLY A 195 -14.28 -0.05 1.80
CA GLY A 195 -13.25 -0.85 1.15
C GLY A 195 -13.13 -2.30 1.65
N GLY A 196 -13.82 -2.67 2.74
CA GLY A 196 -13.70 -4.01 3.32
C GLY A 196 -12.56 -4.15 4.33
N GLY A 197 -12.35 -5.38 4.79
CA GLY A 197 -11.25 -5.78 5.64
C GLY A 197 -11.28 -5.28 7.09
N LEU A 198 -10.13 -5.41 7.76
CA LEU A 198 -9.97 -5.02 9.17
C LEU A 198 -10.25 -3.53 9.41
N GLY A 199 -9.90 -2.66 8.45
CA GLY A 199 -10.18 -1.23 8.57
C GLY A 199 -11.66 -0.93 8.63
N GLN A 200 -12.46 -1.53 7.77
CA GLN A 200 -13.92 -1.38 7.82
C GLN A 200 -14.52 -1.96 9.10
N MET A 201 -13.98 -3.06 9.56
CA MET A 201 -14.42 -3.68 10.81
C MET A 201 -14.12 -2.77 12.01
N ALA A 202 -12.91 -2.21 12.09
CA ALA A 202 -12.53 -1.27 13.14
C ALA A 202 -13.45 -0.04 13.19
N ILE A 203 -13.80 0.52 12.02
CA ILE A 203 -14.66 1.71 11.94
C ILE A 203 -16.12 1.35 12.24
N ASN A 204 -16.66 0.30 11.60
CA ASN A 204 -18.09 0.00 11.72
C ASN A 204 -18.50 -0.57 13.08
N TYR A 205 -17.64 -1.36 13.69
CA TYR A 205 -17.92 -1.99 14.98
C TYR A 205 -17.17 -1.29 16.12
N GLY A 206 -15.87 -1.09 15.96
CA GLY A 206 -15.05 -0.47 16.99
C GLY A 206 -15.43 0.98 17.25
N TYR A 207 -15.40 1.82 16.19
CA TYR A 207 -15.66 3.27 16.34
C TYR A 207 -17.15 3.60 16.38
N ASN A 208 -17.94 3.20 15.38
CA ASN A 208 -19.32 3.62 15.25
C ASN A 208 -20.27 2.95 16.27
N ARG A 209 -19.93 1.78 16.76
CA ARG A 209 -20.73 1.02 17.75
C ARG A 209 -20.08 0.94 19.12
N TRP A 210 -18.94 1.61 19.31
CA TRP A 210 -18.22 1.66 20.59
C TRP A 210 -17.86 0.28 21.15
N GLN A 211 -17.56 -0.69 20.27
CA GLN A 211 -17.13 -2.03 20.65
C GLN A 211 -15.58 -2.02 20.78
N ASP A 212 -15.09 -1.71 21.98
CA ASP A 212 -13.66 -1.58 22.26
C ASP A 212 -12.89 -2.89 22.02
N ASP A 213 -13.51 -4.04 22.30
CA ASP A 213 -12.99 -5.38 22.04
C ASP A 213 -12.71 -5.60 20.53
N VAL A 214 -13.60 -5.17 19.66
CA VAL A 214 -13.39 -5.21 18.21
C VAL A 214 -12.30 -4.25 17.78
N MET A 215 -12.28 -3.03 18.31
CA MET A 215 -11.25 -2.04 18.01
C MET A 215 -9.86 -2.58 18.38
N ILE A 216 -9.69 -3.06 19.61
CA ILE A 216 -8.41 -3.58 20.10
C ILE A 216 -7.99 -4.80 19.26
N SER A 217 -8.91 -5.75 19.02
CA SER A 217 -8.61 -6.95 18.25
C SER A 217 -8.17 -6.64 16.82
N THR A 218 -8.83 -5.69 16.13
CA THR A 218 -8.46 -5.28 14.77
C THR A 218 -7.12 -4.57 14.72
N VAL A 219 -6.82 -3.69 15.68
CA VAL A 219 -5.51 -3.01 15.79
C VAL A 219 -4.40 -4.02 16.05
N VAL A 220 -4.59 -4.95 16.99
CA VAL A 220 -3.61 -6.00 17.27
C VAL A 220 -3.37 -6.87 16.03
N ALA A 221 -4.43 -7.26 15.32
CA ALA A 221 -4.29 -8.05 14.09
C ALA A 221 -3.49 -7.29 13.02
N ILE A 222 -3.75 -6.00 12.80
CA ILE A 222 -3.00 -5.16 11.86
C ILE A 222 -1.52 -5.10 12.26
N ILE A 223 -1.22 -4.88 13.53
CA ILE A 223 0.16 -4.85 14.04
C ILE A 223 0.86 -6.19 13.77
N VAL A 224 0.22 -7.31 14.08
CA VAL A 224 0.78 -8.64 13.85
C VAL A 224 1.06 -8.89 12.36
N ILE A 225 0.12 -8.54 11.48
CA ILE A 225 0.29 -8.69 10.03
C ILE A 225 1.48 -7.84 9.55
N VAL A 226 1.59 -6.58 9.99
CA VAL A 226 2.70 -5.68 9.65
C VAL A 226 4.04 -6.26 10.12
N GLN A 227 4.12 -6.78 11.36
CA GLN A 227 5.35 -7.39 11.87
C GLN A 227 5.76 -8.64 11.10
N ILE A 228 4.81 -9.47 10.69
CA ILE A 228 5.08 -10.65 9.86
C ILE A 228 5.64 -10.23 8.49
N ILE A 229 5.04 -9.23 7.84
CA ILE A 229 5.51 -8.72 6.55
C ILE A 229 6.91 -8.12 6.68
N GLN A 230 7.16 -7.34 7.74
CA GLN A 230 8.48 -6.78 8.00
C GLN A 230 9.54 -7.87 8.19
N LEU A 231 9.24 -8.87 9.00
CA LEU A 231 10.15 -9.99 9.24
C LEU A 231 10.48 -10.76 7.95
N ILE A 232 9.47 -11.06 7.14
CA ILE A 232 9.66 -11.73 5.85
C ILE A 232 10.54 -10.86 4.93
N GLY A 233 10.26 -9.57 4.83
CA GLY A 233 11.04 -8.64 4.02
C GLY A 233 12.51 -8.55 4.45
N ASP A 234 12.78 -8.48 5.75
CA ASP A 234 14.13 -8.44 6.30
C ASP A 234 14.91 -9.73 6.01
N ILE A 235 14.26 -10.89 6.16
CA ILE A 235 14.87 -12.18 5.83
C ILE A 235 15.18 -12.26 4.33
N LEU A 236 14.22 -11.93 3.46
CA LEU A 236 14.41 -11.99 2.01
C LEU A 236 15.51 -11.02 1.54
N SER A 237 15.56 -9.81 2.09
CA SER A 237 16.60 -8.84 1.75
C SER A 237 17.99 -9.35 2.10
N ARG A 238 18.15 -9.93 3.31
CA ARG A 238 19.44 -10.51 3.75
C ARG A 238 19.87 -11.73 2.92
N LEU A 239 18.93 -12.57 2.51
CA LEU A 239 19.24 -13.76 1.67
C LEU A 239 19.77 -13.38 0.29
N VAL A 240 19.33 -12.25 -0.24
CA VAL A 240 19.73 -11.76 -1.58
C VAL A 240 20.92 -10.80 -1.51
N ASP A 241 21.31 -10.35 -0.33
CA ASP A 241 22.45 -9.44 -0.16
C ASP A 241 23.78 -10.20 -0.35
N HIS A 242 24.40 -9.98 -1.52
CA HIS A 242 25.68 -10.55 -1.88
C HIS A 242 26.88 -9.68 -1.42
N ARG A 243 26.61 -8.51 -0.84
CA ARG A 243 27.65 -7.56 -0.41
C ARG A 243 28.25 -7.90 0.97
N ALA A 244 27.56 -8.74 1.72
CA ALA A 244 27.95 -9.16 3.07
C ALA A 244 28.80 -10.45 3.10
N ARG A 245 29.27 -10.94 1.94
CA ARG A 245 30.14 -12.11 1.83
C ARG A 245 31.52 -11.75 1.34
#